data_ab9d4f227eb55292cd68d9b844df1ff5
#
_entry.id   ab9d4f227eb55292cd68d9b844df1ff5
#
_cell.length_a   1.000
_cell.length_b   1.000
_cell.length_c   1.000
_cell.angle_alpha   90.00
_cell.angle_beta   90.00
_cell.angle_gamma   90.00
#
_symmetry.space_group_name_H-M   'P 1'
#
loop_
_entity.id
_entity.type
_entity.pdbx_description
1 polymer ?
#
loop_
_entity_poly.entity_id
_entity_poly.type
_entity_poly.pdbx_seq_one_letter_code
_entity_poly.pdbx_strand_id
1 'polypeptide(L)'
;GEEKNFYRVMLSKGTGMLSQILYHIFFNKREINLERFQNKLPVRFDYMVSNTSKLDFLKKELELSEEEARYLLFNYRKVIIEDFTEVLDSFEYNSMYLYKTVLGITQNQFKQITRSDSKLRQFGFIEDDRSINPVVVDIIENQDLSIYFSDYIKTQDLDQTYSLNSFPVPEKNSAIYKGLLQAETPVSLLLYGAPGSGKTEYAKALVKSAGMKALVFKNESEIMSKDIALSRLNCLLSLNRKDTVLIVDEADSLLSTSRKSFFGSL
;
A
#
# COMPACT_ATOMS: atom_id res chain seq x y z
N GLY A 1 25.54 27.03 3.91
CA GLY A 1 25.00 27.57 5.16
C GLY A 1 23.98 26.62 5.78
N GLU A 2 22.99 26.15 5.02
CA GLU A 2 21.88 25.31 5.51
C GLU A 2 22.32 23.87 5.85
N GLU A 3 23.20 23.28 5.08
CA GLU A 3 23.75 21.94 5.35
C GLU A 3 24.49 21.87 6.67
N LYS A 4 25.30 22.88 7.00
CA LYS A 4 26.03 22.90 8.29
C LYS A 4 25.09 23.03 9.49
N ASN A 5 23.96 23.72 9.31
CA ASN A 5 22.97 23.89 10.35
C ASN A 5 22.18 22.59 10.60
N PHE A 6 21.90 21.85 9.55
CA PHE A 6 21.28 20.53 9.59
C PHE A 6 22.07 19.57 10.54
N TYR A 7 23.35 19.41 10.28
CA TYR A 7 24.17 18.49 11.08
C TYR A 7 24.39 18.96 12.53
N ARG A 8 24.46 20.25 12.74
CA ARG A 8 24.62 20.84 14.06
C ARG A 8 23.40 20.62 14.95
N VAL A 9 22.21 20.70 14.39
CA VAL A 9 20.97 20.45 15.11
C VAL A 9 20.79 18.95 15.39
N MET A 10 21.08 18.08 14.41
CA MET A 10 21.06 16.63 14.58
C MET A 10 21.94 16.16 15.74
N LEU A 11 23.12 16.78 15.89
CA LEU A 11 24.10 16.39 16.91
C LEU A 11 23.86 17.04 18.28
N SER A 12 23.10 18.16 18.31
CA SER A 12 22.89 18.93 19.54
C SER A 12 21.65 18.52 20.33
N LYS A 13 20.64 17.90 19.70
CA LYS A 13 19.34 17.59 20.32
C LYS A 13 19.12 16.12 20.64
N GLY A 14 19.91 15.20 20.13
CA GLY A 14 19.67 13.77 20.33
C GLY A 14 20.45 13.21 21.52
N THR A 15 19.74 12.70 22.51
CA THR A 15 20.31 11.89 23.61
C THR A 15 20.22 10.39 23.33
N GLY A 16 19.55 10.01 22.25
CA GLY A 16 19.32 8.62 21.90
C GLY A 16 20.47 7.92 21.19
N MET A 17 20.35 6.62 21.02
CA MET A 17 21.37 5.75 20.41
C MET A 17 21.80 6.22 19.01
N LEU A 18 20.86 6.78 18.22
CA LEU A 18 21.12 7.29 16.88
C LEU A 18 22.03 8.54 16.92
N SER A 19 21.76 9.48 17.81
CA SER A 19 22.58 10.67 17.98
C SER A 19 23.96 10.34 18.53
N GLN A 20 24.08 9.35 19.41
CA GLN A 20 25.37 8.84 19.89
C GLN A 20 26.16 8.17 18.77
N ILE A 21 25.51 7.37 17.92
CA ILE A 21 26.12 6.74 16.76
C ILE A 21 26.58 7.82 15.76
N LEU A 22 25.74 8.79 15.47
CA LEU A 22 26.06 9.89 14.57
C LEU A 22 27.17 10.78 15.18
N TYR A 23 27.10 11.08 16.48
CA TYR A 23 28.15 11.79 17.19
C TYR A 23 29.50 11.06 17.13
N HIS A 24 29.53 9.76 17.39
CA HIS A 24 30.75 8.95 17.29
C HIS A 24 31.31 8.87 15.86
N ILE A 25 30.46 8.92 14.86
CA ILE A 25 30.88 8.90 13.47
C ILE A 25 31.54 10.23 13.08
N PHE A 26 31.01 11.35 13.59
CA PHE A 26 31.36 12.70 13.10
C PHE A 26 32.38 13.44 13.93
N PHE A 27 32.41 13.24 15.26
CA PHE A 27 33.23 14.06 16.15
C PHE A 27 34.61 13.48 16.48
N ASN A 28 34.88 12.23 16.19
CA ASN A 28 36.21 11.66 16.42
C ASN A 28 37.27 12.08 15.38
N LYS A 29 36.93 12.91 14.38
CA LYS A 29 37.90 13.53 13.47
C LYS A 29 37.57 14.99 13.21
N ARG A 30 38.55 15.87 13.45
CA ARG A 30 38.48 17.33 13.46
C ARG A 30 38.03 18.02 12.14
N GLU A 31 37.78 17.30 11.08
CA GLU A 31 37.25 17.85 9.80
C GLU A 31 36.09 17.01 9.31
N ILE A 32 34.92 17.64 9.21
CA ILE A 32 33.74 17.04 8.62
C ILE A 32 33.90 17.11 7.10
N ASN A 33 34.29 16.02 6.47
CA ASN A 33 34.23 15.89 5.01
C ASN A 33 32.82 15.50 4.62
N LEU A 34 32.05 16.50 4.15
CA LEU A 34 30.66 16.37 3.72
C LEU A 34 30.46 15.31 2.62
N GLU A 35 31.40 15.21 1.70
CA GLU A 35 31.39 14.24 0.62
C GLU A 35 31.54 12.79 1.13
N ARG A 36 32.36 12.58 2.14
CA ARG A 36 32.51 11.32 2.86
C ARG A 36 31.27 10.97 3.69
N PHE A 37 30.55 11.97 4.13
CA PHE A 37 29.28 11.82 4.85
C PHE A 37 28.17 11.39 3.91
N GLN A 38 28.01 12.08 2.80
CA GLN A 38 27.01 11.75 1.76
C GLN A 38 27.20 10.32 1.23
N ASN A 39 28.45 9.84 1.15
CA ASN A 39 28.75 8.48 0.69
C ASN A 39 28.63 7.40 1.78
N LYS A 40 28.74 7.75 3.07
CA LYS A 40 28.65 6.79 4.17
C LYS A 40 27.30 6.71 4.86
N LEU A 41 26.50 7.78 4.79
CA LEU A 41 25.17 7.78 5.39
C LEU A 41 24.26 6.72 4.75
N PRO A 42 24.15 6.60 3.43
CA PRO A 42 23.38 5.54 2.79
C PRO A 42 23.81 4.14 3.25
N VAL A 43 25.11 3.88 3.33
CA VAL A 43 25.66 2.57 3.72
C VAL A 43 25.35 2.20 5.16
N ARG A 44 25.23 3.18 6.07
CA ARG A 44 24.91 2.90 7.48
C ARG A 44 23.43 2.95 7.80
N PHE A 45 22.69 3.78 7.09
CA PHE A 45 21.23 3.65 7.07
C PHE A 45 20.82 2.36 6.36
N ASP A 46 21.49 1.92 5.31
CA ASP A 46 21.36 0.57 4.79
C ASP A 46 21.63 -0.49 5.87
N TYR A 47 22.59 -0.32 6.75
CA TYR A 47 22.82 -1.26 7.86
C TYR A 47 21.72 -1.17 8.94
N MET A 48 21.22 0.01 9.25
CA MET A 48 20.07 0.19 10.15
C MET A 48 18.75 -0.16 9.47
N VAL A 49 18.67 0.02 8.14
CA VAL A 49 17.55 -0.35 7.25
C VAL A 49 17.73 -1.76 6.71
N SER A 50 18.91 -2.37 6.78
CA SER A 50 19.25 -3.70 6.26
C SER A 50 18.64 -4.86 7.04
N ASN A 51 17.96 -4.59 8.13
CA ASN A 51 16.99 -5.54 8.65
C ASN A 51 15.70 -5.45 7.82
N THR A 52 15.86 -5.40 6.50
CA THR A 52 14.80 -5.39 5.49
C THR A 52 14.01 -6.70 5.47
N SER A 53 14.47 -7.74 6.18
CA SER A 53 13.73 -8.99 6.34
C SER A 53 12.27 -8.77 6.76
N LYS A 54 11.98 -7.74 7.54
CA LYS A 54 10.61 -7.36 7.88
C LYS A 54 9.77 -6.88 6.70
N LEU A 55 10.38 -6.40 5.60
CA LEU A 55 9.67 -5.94 4.40
C LEU A 55 9.79 -6.88 3.21
N ASP A 56 10.62 -7.91 3.27
CA ASP A 56 10.82 -8.83 2.14
C ASP A 56 9.52 -9.52 1.73
N PHE A 57 8.63 -9.80 2.70
CA PHE A 57 7.31 -10.33 2.40
C PHE A 57 6.44 -9.33 1.62
N LEU A 58 6.42 -8.03 2.01
CA LEU A 58 5.68 -6.99 1.29
C LEU A 58 6.25 -6.73 -0.10
N LYS A 59 7.58 -6.71 -0.22
CA LYS A 59 8.26 -6.58 -1.52
C LYS A 59 7.83 -7.69 -2.46
N LYS A 60 7.79 -8.93 -1.95
CA LYS A 60 7.43 -10.11 -2.74
C LYS A 60 5.93 -10.12 -3.09
N GLU A 61 5.06 -9.93 -2.10
CA GLU A 61 3.60 -10.02 -2.29
C GLU A 61 3.05 -8.88 -3.17
N LEU A 62 3.60 -7.67 -3.03
CA LEU A 62 3.11 -6.46 -3.70
C LEU A 62 4.04 -5.98 -4.81
N GLU A 63 5.11 -6.71 -5.10
CA GLU A 63 6.11 -6.33 -6.12
C GLU A 63 6.61 -4.89 -5.93
N LEU A 64 6.95 -4.52 -4.68
CA LEU A 64 7.47 -3.19 -4.39
C LEU A 64 8.90 -3.06 -4.92
N SER A 65 9.21 -1.90 -5.47
CA SER A 65 10.60 -1.56 -5.82
C SER A 65 11.45 -1.38 -4.57
N GLU A 66 12.77 -1.40 -4.73
CA GLU A 66 13.70 -1.18 -3.61
C GLU A 66 13.52 0.19 -2.98
N GLU A 67 13.26 1.21 -3.80
CA GLU A 67 13.03 2.59 -3.36
C GLU A 67 11.71 2.74 -2.60
N GLU A 68 10.64 2.08 -3.04
CA GLU A 68 9.36 2.04 -2.35
C GLU A 68 9.49 1.35 -0.99
N ALA A 69 10.19 0.23 -0.94
CA ALA A 69 10.44 -0.50 0.30
C ALA A 69 11.29 0.32 1.28
N ARG A 70 12.35 0.97 0.82
CA ARG A 70 13.18 1.86 1.67
C ARG A 70 12.37 3.03 2.21
N TYR A 71 11.54 3.64 1.37
CA TYR A 71 10.67 4.72 1.79
C TYR A 71 9.66 4.27 2.86
N LEU A 72 9.04 3.12 2.66
CA LEU A 72 8.09 2.55 3.61
C LEU A 72 8.77 2.20 4.94
N LEU A 73 9.94 1.56 4.90
CA LEU A 73 10.72 1.21 6.10
C LEU A 73 11.19 2.45 6.88
N PHE A 74 11.57 3.52 6.18
CA PHE A 74 11.93 4.77 6.80
C PHE A 74 10.75 5.36 7.58
N ASN A 75 9.58 5.44 6.95
CA ASN A 75 8.38 5.98 7.61
C ASN A 75 7.89 5.06 8.75
N TYR A 76 7.98 3.75 8.59
CA TYR A 76 7.72 2.80 9.67
C TYR A 76 8.62 3.08 10.88
N ARG A 77 9.94 3.25 10.68
CA ARG A 77 10.88 3.55 11.75
C ARG A 77 10.64 4.92 12.38
N LYS A 78 10.20 5.89 11.60
CA LYS A 78 9.79 7.18 12.12
C LYS A 78 8.67 7.04 13.16
N VAL A 79 7.78 6.08 13.00
CA VAL A 79 6.67 5.85 13.94
C VAL A 79 7.12 5.08 15.19
N ILE A 80 7.97 4.06 15.03
CA ILE A 80 8.29 3.16 16.14
C ILE A 80 9.50 3.60 16.99
N ILE A 81 10.29 4.56 16.49
CA ILE A 81 11.49 5.07 17.19
C ILE A 81 11.27 6.55 17.53
N GLU A 82 10.90 6.83 18.78
CA GLU A 82 10.58 8.17 19.27
C GLU A 82 11.74 9.16 19.05
N ASP A 83 12.95 8.80 19.46
CA ASP A 83 14.16 9.62 19.25
C ASP A 83 14.39 9.99 17.78
N PHE A 84 13.98 9.12 16.86
CA PHE A 84 14.13 9.35 15.42
C PHE A 84 13.16 10.43 14.93
N THR A 85 11.95 10.42 15.46
CA THR A 85 10.91 11.42 15.15
C THR A 85 11.33 12.80 15.66
N GLU A 86 11.79 12.92 16.92
CA GLU A 86 12.27 14.18 17.48
C GLU A 86 13.40 14.81 16.65
N VAL A 87 14.34 13.97 16.20
CA VAL A 87 15.43 14.41 15.32
C VAL A 87 14.88 14.90 14.00
N LEU A 88 13.95 14.19 13.39
CA LEU A 88 13.37 14.56 12.09
C LEU A 88 12.52 15.83 12.16
N ASP A 89 11.70 15.98 13.20
CA ASP A 89 10.82 17.14 13.38
C ASP A 89 11.62 18.43 13.67
N SER A 90 12.86 18.30 14.14
CA SER A 90 13.78 19.43 14.27
C SER A 90 14.25 20.00 12.91
N PHE A 91 13.95 19.31 11.80
CA PHE A 91 14.30 19.69 10.42
C PHE A 91 13.09 20.27 9.68
N GLU A 92 12.54 21.35 10.13
CA GLU A 92 11.34 21.99 9.58
C GLU A 92 11.40 22.33 8.08
N TYR A 93 12.59 22.33 7.45
CA TYR A 93 12.75 23.04 6.19
C TYR A 93 13.02 22.23 4.92
N ASN A 94 13.33 20.93 4.96
CA ASN A 94 13.50 20.22 3.68
C ASN A 94 13.36 18.69 3.76
N SER A 95 12.14 18.21 3.88
CA SER A 95 11.83 16.77 3.82
C SER A 95 12.44 16.08 2.60
N MET A 96 12.50 16.76 1.46
CA MET A 96 13.08 16.26 0.22
C MET A 96 14.58 15.97 0.34
N TYR A 97 15.34 16.90 0.96
CA TYR A 97 16.77 16.71 1.17
C TYR A 97 17.06 15.55 2.13
N LEU A 98 16.26 15.46 3.17
CA LEU A 98 16.33 14.36 4.13
C LEU A 98 16.14 13.01 3.44
N TYR A 99 15.06 12.83 2.69
CA TYR A 99 14.79 11.59 1.97
C TYR A 99 15.90 11.23 0.97
N LYS A 100 16.39 12.22 0.21
CA LYS A 100 17.51 12.01 -0.71
C LYS A 100 18.76 11.52 0.01
N THR A 101 19.11 12.16 1.13
CA THR A 101 20.35 11.86 1.85
C THR A 101 20.24 10.54 2.63
N VAL A 102 19.10 10.30 3.26
CA VAL A 102 18.87 9.12 4.12
C VAL A 102 18.58 7.87 3.32
N LEU A 103 17.71 7.98 2.31
CA LEU A 103 17.29 6.83 1.51
C LEU A 103 18.14 6.60 0.27
N GLY A 104 19.02 7.54 -0.08
CA GLY A 104 19.82 7.46 -1.30
C GLY A 104 18.98 7.53 -2.58
N ILE A 105 17.75 8.09 -2.50
CA ILE A 105 16.85 8.22 -3.65
C ILE A 105 16.96 9.61 -4.27
N THR A 106 16.80 9.66 -5.59
CA THR A 106 16.77 10.93 -6.33
C THR A 106 15.46 11.68 -6.10
N GLN A 107 15.45 12.97 -6.41
CA GLN A 107 14.23 13.78 -6.36
C GLN A 107 13.10 13.22 -7.25
N ASN A 108 13.45 12.67 -8.41
CA ASN A 108 12.47 12.07 -9.30
C ASN A 108 11.87 10.79 -8.71
N GLN A 109 12.70 9.91 -8.16
CA GLN A 109 12.22 8.71 -7.46
C GLN A 109 11.32 9.07 -6.27
N PHE A 110 11.72 10.05 -5.45
CA PHE A 110 10.88 10.51 -4.37
C PHE A 110 9.52 11.03 -4.85
N LYS A 111 9.50 11.84 -5.92
CA LYS A 111 8.25 12.31 -6.52
C LYS A 111 7.41 11.15 -7.05
N GLN A 112 8.01 10.17 -7.69
CA GLN A 112 7.31 8.98 -8.20
C GLN A 112 6.67 8.16 -7.07
N ILE A 113 7.38 7.96 -5.95
CA ILE A 113 6.89 7.20 -4.80
C ILE A 113 5.75 7.92 -4.09
N THR A 114 5.78 9.27 -4.04
CA THR A 114 4.83 10.07 -3.25
C THR A 114 3.69 10.68 -4.06
N ARG A 115 3.66 10.51 -5.39
CA ARG A 115 2.54 10.95 -6.24
C ARG A 115 1.24 10.25 -5.86
N SER A 116 0.11 10.91 -6.12
CA SER A 116 -1.23 10.37 -5.86
C SER A 116 -1.52 9.06 -6.61
N ASP A 117 -0.89 8.86 -7.78
CA ASP A 117 -0.99 7.66 -8.59
C ASP A 117 0.13 6.64 -8.35
N SER A 118 0.99 6.86 -7.35
CA SER A 118 2.01 5.88 -6.97
C SER A 118 1.38 4.64 -6.33
N LYS A 119 2.08 3.49 -6.44
CA LYS A 119 1.64 2.23 -5.87
C LYS A 119 1.35 2.33 -4.37
N LEU A 120 2.25 2.92 -3.59
CA LEU A 120 2.06 3.08 -2.14
C LEU A 120 0.86 3.96 -1.79
N ARG A 121 0.57 4.98 -2.60
CA ARG A 121 -0.61 5.84 -2.44
C ARG A 121 -1.88 5.11 -2.85
N GLN A 122 -1.89 4.45 -3.99
CA GLN A 122 -3.03 3.68 -4.47
C GLN A 122 -3.41 2.54 -3.53
N PHE A 123 -2.43 1.95 -2.83
CA PHE A 123 -2.68 0.96 -1.80
C PHE A 123 -3.06 1.57 -0.45
N GLY A 124 -3.03 2.90 -0.29
CA GLY A 124 -3.29 3.57 0.97
C GLY A 124 -2.25 3.27 2.06
N PHE A 125 -1.02 2.93 1.66
CA PHE A 125 0.08 2.66 2.58
C PHE A 125 0.71 3.94 3.10
N ILE A 126 0.62 5.01 2.32
CA ILE A 126 1.02 6.37 2.70
C ILE A 126 -0.14 7.34 2.53
N GLU A 127 -0.29 8.25 3.49
CA GLU A 127 -1.33 9.26 3.55
C GLU A 127 -0.98 10.50 2.71
N ASP A 128 -1.91 11.46 2.61
CA ASP A 128 -1.72 12.71 1.85
C ASP A 128 -0.56 13.56 2.35
N ASP A 129 -0.33 13.58 3.64
CA ASP A 129 0.80 14.24 4.30
C ASP A 129 2.11 13.46 4.17
N ARG A 130 2.09 12.32 3.46
CA ARG A 130 3.20 11.40 3.24
C ARG A 130 3.62 10.58 4.47
N SER A 131 2.83 10.59 5.52
CA SER A 131 3.01 9.67 6.64
C SER A 131 2.63 8.24 6.26
N ILE A 132 3.10 7.27 7.03
CA ILE A 132 2.68 5.87 6.88
C ILE A 132 1.31 5.68 7.52
N ASN A 133 0.43 4.94 6.85
CA ASN A 133 -0.84 4.55 7.45
C ASN A 133 -0.60 3.62 8.65
N PRO A 134 -1.21 3.89 9.83
CA PRO A 134 -0.98 3.10 11.04
C PRO A 134 -1.19 1.59 10.86
N VAL A 135 -2.16 1.17 10.06
CA VAL A 135 -2.41 -0.26 9.78
C VAL A 135 -1.20 -0.93 9.11
N VAL A 136 -0.41 -0.17 8.34
CA VAL A 136 0.81 -0.71 7.70
C VAL A 136 1.90 -1.00 8.72
N VAL A 137 1.92 -0.27 9.84
CA VAL A 137 2.82 -0.57 10.96
C VAL A 137 2.49 -1.94 11.54
N ASP A 138 1.20 -2.22 11.76
CA ASP A 138 0.74 -3.52 12.27
C ASP A 138 1.06 -4.65 11.29
N ILE A 139 0.89 -4.43 9.99
CA ILE A 139 1.25 -5.40 8.94
C ILE A 139 2.76 -5.72 9.00
N ILE A 140 3.60 -4.72 9.14
CA ILE A 140 5.06 -4.90 9.20
C ILE A 140 5.47 -5.63 10.48
N GLU A 141 4.88 -5.28 11.62
CA GLU A 141 5.19 -5.91 12.91
C GLU A 141 4.78 -7.39 12.93
N ASN A 142 3.61 -7.71 12.41
CA ASN A 142 3.07 -9.07 12.43
C ASN A 142 3.48 -9.90 11.19
N GLN A 143 4.09 -9.29 10.18
CA GLN A 143 4.42 -9.91 8.89
C GLN A 143 3.21 -10.56 8.23
N ASP A 144 2.04 -9.96 8.39
CA ASP A 144 0.76 -10.49 7.93
C ASP A 144 -0.02 -9.41 7.17
N LEU A 145 -0.06 -9.54 5.85
CA LEU A 145 -0.83 -8.65 4.99
C LEU A 145 -2.35 -8.88 5.10
N SER A 146 -2.79 -10.00 5.66
CA SER A 146 -4.22 -10.29 5.82
C SER A 146 -4.90 -9.31 6.78
N ILE A 147 -4.16 -8.73 7.72
CA ILE A 147 -4.60 -7.66 8.63
C ILE A 147 -5.20 -6.49 7.83
N TYR A 148 -4.62 -6.18 6.65
CA TYR A 148 -5.07 -5.09 5.80
C TYR A 148 -6.47 -5.29 5.22
N PHE A 149 -6.91 -6.54 5.15
CA PHE A 149 -8.13 -6.94 4.46
C PHE A 149 -9.17 -7.58 5.36
N SER A 150 -8.83 -7.93 6.60
CA SER A 150 -9.66 -8.76 7.49
C SER A 150 -11.10 -8.28 7.61
N ASP A 151 -11.29 -6.96 7.68
CA ASP A 151 -12.61 -6.34 7.84
C ASP A 151 -13.36 -6.22 6.51
N TYR A 152 -12.67 -6.32 5.38
CA TYR A 152 -13.18 -6.02 4.05
C TYR A 152 -13.40 -7.26 3.17
N ILE A 153 -12.79 -8.39 3.53
CA ILE A 153 -12.86 -9.60 2.73
C ILE A 153 -13.47 -10.72 3.54
N LYS A 154 -14.36 -11.47 2.89
CA LYS A 154 -14.85 -12.74 3.37
C LYS A 154 -14.54 -13.82 2.34
N THR A 155 -13.90 -14.91 2.78
CA THR A 155 -13.84 -16.13 1.99
C THR A 155 -15.26 -16.69 1.87
N GLN A 156 -15.72 -16.87 0.64
CA GLN A 156 -17.06 -17.41 0.38
C GLN A 156 -17.00 -18.93 0.29
N ASP A 157 -17.76 -19.59 1.13
CA ASP A 157 -18.08 -20.99 0.94
C ASP A 157 -18.99 -21.16 -0.30
N LEU A 158 -18.54 -21.97 -1.23
CA LEU A 158 -19.25 -22.23 -2.48
C LEU A 158 -20.03 -23.55 -2.48
N ASP A 159 -20.00 -24.34 -1.41
CA ASP A 159 -20.61 -25.67 -1.40
C ASP A 159 -22.13 -25.62 -1.56
N GLN A 160 -22.76 -24.62 -0.96
CA GLN A 160 -24.22 -24.41 -1.04
C GLN A 160 -24.66 -23.52 -2.21
N THR A 161 -23.76 -23.18 -3.14
CA THR A 161 -24.06 -22.33 -4.27
C THR A 161 -24.90 -23.08 -5.32
N TYR A 162 -25.87 -22.41 -5.91
CA TYR A 162 -26.71 -22.94 -6.99
C TYR A 162 -25.89 -23.49 -8.16
N SER A 163 -26.44 -24.44 -8.89
CA SER A 163 -25.87 -24.88 -10.15
C SER A 163 -25.87 -23.72 -11.16
N LEU A 164 -24.83 -23.62 -12.00
CA LEU A 164 -24.74 -22.60 -13.04
C LEU A 164 -25.93 -22.64 -14.01
N ASN A 165 -26.48 -23.86 -14.27
CA ASN A 165 -27.62 -24.07 -15.16
C ASN A 165 -28.96 -23.61 -14.54
N SER A 166 -28.99 -23.22 -13.27
CA SER A 166 -30.18 -22.67 -12.61
C SER A 166 -30.47 -21.22 -13.00
N PHE A 167 -29.56 -20.58 -13.71
CA PHE A 167 -29.68 -19.17 -14.08
C PHE A 167 -30.11 -19.02 -15.53
N PRO A 168 -30.93 -17.99 -15.89
CA PRO A 168 -31.40 -17.74 -17.23
C PRO A 168 -30.30 -17.10 -18.13
N VAL A 169 -29.12 -17.68 -18.10
CA VAL A 169 -27.95 -17.25 -18.90
C VAL A 169 -27.66 -18.35 -19.92
N PRO A 170 -27.54 -18.06 -21.20
CA PRO A 170 -27.22 -19.05 -22.20
C PRO A 170 -25.95 -19.82 -21.87
N GLU A 171 -25.95 -21.14 -21.98
CA GLU A 171 -24.80 -22.01 -21.64
C GLU A 171 -23.53 -21.60 -22.38
N LYS A 172 -23.66 -21.19 -23.66
CA LYS A 172 -22.55 -20.66 -24.44
C LYS A 172 -21.87 -19.46 -23.76
N ASN A 173 -22.64 -18.53 -23.19
CA ASN A 173 -22.13 -17.35 -22.54
C ASN A 173 -21.45 -17.74 -21.21
N SER A 174 -22.05 -18.62 -20.45
CA SER A 174 -21.46 -19.13 -19.21
C SER A 174 -20.13 -19.86 -19.47
N ALA A 175 -20.05 -20.61 -20.57
CA ALA A 175 -18.78 -21.26 -20.98
C ALA A 175 -17.70 -20.23 -21.34
N ILE A 176 -18.06 -19.16 -22.03
CA ILE A 176 -17.11 -18.05 -22.36
C ILE A 176 -16.62 -17.40 -21.05
N TYR A 177 -17.52 -17.03 -20.14
CA TYR A 177 -17.16 -16.36 -18.89
C TYR A 177 -16.28 -17.26 -18.01
N LYS A 178 -16.58 -18.56 -17.96
CA LYS A 178 -15.72 -19.54 -17.27
C LYS A 178 -14.32 -19.58 -17.88
N GLY A 179 -14.21 -19.63 -19.21
CA GLY A 179 -12.93 -19.60 -19.91
C GLY A 179 -12.14 -18.31 -19.64
N LEU A 180 -12.82 -17.17 -19.56
CA LEU A 180 -12.18 -15.90 -19.19
C LEU A 180 -11.62 -15.91 -17.77
N LEU A 181 -12.35 -16.46 -16.79
CA LEU A 181 -11.86 -16.58 -15.42
C LEU A 181 -10.63 -17.47 -15.32
N GLN A 182 -10.51 -18.48 -16.17
CA GLN A 182 -9.40 -19.43 -16.20
C GLN A 182 -8.23 -18.97 -17.07
N ALA A 183 -8.35 -17.80 -17.74
CA ALA A 183 -7.29 -17.25 -18.58
C ALA A 183 -6.09 -16.79 -17.73
N GLU A 184 -4.90 -16.84 -18.32
CA GLU A 184 -3.68 -16.35 -17.66
C GLU A 184 -3.69 -14.82 -17.44
N THR A 185 -4.39 -14.09 -18.32
CA THR A 185 -4.51 -12.64 -18.24
C THR A 185 -5.65 -12.27 -17.28
N PRO A 186 -5.43 -11.39 -16.30
CA PRO A 186 -6.47 -10.90 -15.42
C PRO A 186 -7.62 -10.28 -16.21
N VAL A 187 -8.85 -10.66 -15.88
CA VAL A 187 -10.07 -10.13 -16.49
C VAL A 187 -11.02 -9.58 -15.45
N SER A 188 -11.80 -8.58 -15.82
CA SER A 188 -12.90 -8.05 -15.02
C SER A 188 -14.21 -8.30 -15.73
N LEU A 189 -15.18 -8.92 -15.04
CA LEU A 189 -16.53 -9.15 -15.52
C LEU A 189 -17.50 -8.23 -14.77
N LEU A 190 -18.23 -7.40 -15.48
CA LEU A 190 -19.29 -6.58 -14.91
C LEU A 190 -20.65 -7.23 -15.13
N LEU A 191 -21.29 -7.65 -14.03
CA LEU A 191 -22.66 -8.15 -14.04
C LEU A 191 -23.61 -7.00 -13.67
N TYR A 192 -24.51 -6.65 -14.59
CA TYR A 192 -25.50 -5.59 -14.40
C TYR A 192 -26.92 -6.09 -14.59
N GLY A 193 -27.87 -5.41 -13.97
CA GLY A 193 -29.31 -5.76 -14.05
C GLY A 193 -30.07 -5.31 -12.81
N ALA A 194 -31.36 -5.54 -12.79
CA ALA A 194 -32.25 -5.13 -11.71
C ALA A 194 -31.82 -5.71 -10.33
N PRO A 195 -32.07 -5.02 -9.22
CA PRO A 195 -31.92 -5.59 -7.90
C PRO A 195 -32.68 -6.92 -7.76
N GLY A 196 -32.12 -7.90 -7.05
CA GLY A 196 -32.74 -9.22 -6.85
C GLY A 196 -32.70 -10.15 -8.07
N SER A 197 -32.05 -9.79 -9.19
CA SER A 197 -31.97 -10.65 -10.39
C SER A 197 -30.97 -11.82 -10.26
N GLY A 198 -30.35 -12.02 -9.10
CA GLY A 198 -29.46 -13.14 -8.86
C GLY A 198 -28.01 -12.97 -9.33
N LYS A 199 -27.57 -11.73 -9.61
CA LYS A 199 -26.20 -11.44 -10.10
C LYS A 199 -25.10 -12.00 -9.19
N THR A 200 -25.21 -11.76 -7.89
CA THR A 200 -24.23 -12.23 -6.90
C THR A 200 -24.19 -13.76 -6.82
N GLU A 201 -25.36 -14.41 -6.84
CA GLU A 201 -25.45 -15.86 -6.84
C GLU A 201 -24.92 -16.47 -8.14
N TYR A 202 -25.18 -15.83 -9.29
CA TYR A 202 -24.61 -16.24 -10.58
C TYR A 202 -23.07 -16.11 -10.57
N ALA A 203 -22.52 -15.02 -10.03
CA ALA A 203 -21.08 -14.85 -9.88
C ALA A 203 -20.46 -15.99 -9.07
N LYS A 204 -21.05 -16.32 -7.92
CA LYS A 204 -20.61 -17.47 -7.09
C LYS A 204 -20.67 -18.79 -7.83
N ALA A 205 -21.77 -19.06 -8.53
CA ALA A 205 -21.95 -20.27 -9.34
C ALA A 205 -20.91 -20.37 -10.46
N LEU A 206 -20.60 -19.26 -11.11
CA LEU A 206 -19.58 -19.18 -12.15
C LEU A 206 -18.18 -19.50 -11.61
N VAL A 207 -17.80 -18.91 -10.47
CA VAL A 207 -16.52 -19.17 -9.79
C VAL A 207 -16.43 -20.64 -9.38
N LYS A 208 -17.50 -21.21 -8.78
CA LYS A 208 -17.58 -22.64 -8.45
C LYS A 208 -17.36 -23.52 -9.67
N SER A 209 -18.05 -23.21 -10.77
CA SER A 209 -17.92 -23.97 -12.02
C SER A 209 -16.54 -23.90 -12.65
N ALA A 210 -15.80 -22.82 -12.40
CA ALA A 210 -14.41 -22.63 -12.83
C ALA A 210 -13.41 -23.38 -11.94
N GLY A 211 -13.82 -23.93 -10.80
CA GLY A 211 -12.95 -24.60 -9.84
C GLY A 211 -12.06 -23.63 -9.06
N MET A 212 -12.46 -22.38 -8.93
CA MET A 212 -11.69 -21.32 -8.28
C MET A 212 -12.25 -20.98 -6.91
N LYS A 213 -11.45 -20.33 -6.08
CA LYS A 213 -11.87 -19.76 -4.78
C LYS A 213 -12.54 -18.41 -4.97
N ALA A 214 -13.52 -18.10 -4.14
CA ALA A 214 -14.18 -16.81 -4.12
C ALA A 214 -13.81 -16.01 -2.87
N LEU A 215 -13.36 -14.79 -3.06
CA LEU A 215 -13.30 -13.77 -2.04
C LEU A 215 -14.39 -12.73 -2.33
N VAL A 216 -15.18 -12.40 -1.32
CA VAL A 216 -16.20 -11.35 -1.43
C VAL A 216 -15.69 -10.10 -0.73
N PHE A 217 -15.60 -9.01 -1.47
CA PHE A 217 -15.28 -7.69 -0.92
C PHE A 217 -16.56 -7.08 -0.37
N LYS A 218 -16.57 -6.81 0.92
CA LYS A 218 -17.68 -6.15 1.60
C LYS A 218 -17.52 -4.64 1.45
N ASN A 219 -18.48 -4.03 0.81
CA ASN A 219 -18.58 -2.58 0.74
C ASN A 219 -19.60 -2.10 1.77
N GLU A 220 -19.20 -2.09 3.03
CA GLU A 220 -20.05 -1.52 4.10
C GLU A 220 -19.89 0.01 4.06
N SER A 221 -20.63 0.65 3.17
CA SER A 221 -20.58 2.09 2.89
C SER A 221 -20.90 2.99 4.10
N GLU A 222 -21.41 2.44 5.17
CA GLU A 222 -21.73 3.19 6.42
C GLU A 222 -20.50 3.38 7.31
N ILE A 223 -19.44 2.57 7.13
CA ILE A 223 -18.29 2.52 8.04
C ILE A 223 -17.02 3.09 7.39
N MET A 224 -16.96 3.15 6.06
CA MET A 224 -15.71 3.42 5.36
C MET A 224 -15.86 4.48 4.25
N SER A 225 -14.87 5.38 4.17
CA SER A 225 -14.81 6.28 3.03
C SER A 225 -14.51 5.49 1.73
N LYS A 226 -15.05 5.97 0.62
CA LYS A 226 -14.82 5.40 -0.72
C LYS A 226 -13.33 5.25 -1.03
N ASP A 227 -12.52 6.22 -0.63
CA ASP A 227 -11.08 6.23 -0.93
C ASP A 227 -10.35 5.10 -0.19
N ILE A 228 -10.73 4.81 1.04
CA ILE A 228 -10.19 3.67 1.80
C ILE A 228 -10.58 2.36 1.13
N ALA A 229 -11.86 2.21 0.74
CA ALA A 229 -12.33 1.01 0.06
C ALA A 229 -11.58 0.76 -1.25
N LEU A 230 -11.39 1.80 -2.06
CA LEU A 230 -10.62 1.72 -3.31
C LEU A 230 -9.16 1.37 -3.08
N SER A 231 -8.54 1.92 -2.04
CA SER A 231 -7.15 1.58 -1.69
C SER A 231 -7.00 0.11 -1.29
N ARG A 232 -7.92 -0.42 -0.48
CA ARG A 232 -7.95 -1.85 -0.12
C ARG A 232 -8.15 -2.73 -1.35
N LEU A 233 -9.10 -2.35 -2.19
CA LEU A 233 -9.40 -3.07 -3.43
C LEU A 233 -8.19 -3.10 -4.37
N ASN A 234 -7.55 -1.96 -4.61
CA ASN A 234 -6.34 -1.86 -5.46
C ASN A 234 -5.20 -2.73 -4.94
N CYS A 235 -4.95 -2.69 -3.64
CA CYS A 235 -3.93 -3.53 -3.01
C CYS A 235 -4.26 -5.02 -3.19
N LEU A 236 -5.51 -5.41 -2.96
CA LEU A 236 -5.96 -6.80 -3.10
C LEU A 236 -5.84 -7.31 -4.54
N LEU A 237 -6.22 -6.49 -5.53
CA LEU A 237 -6.12 -6.83 -6.95
C LEU A 237 -4.66 -6.99 -7.41
N SER A 238 -3.71 -6.32 -6.74
CA SER A 238 -2.28 -6.46 -7.02
C SER A 238 -1.69 -7.80 -6.56
N LEU A 239 -2.38 -8.48 -5.63
CA LEU A 239 -1.97 -9.80 -5.11
C LEU A 239 -2.28 -10.91 -6.12
N ASN A 240 -1.63 -11.00 -7.22
CA ASN A 240 -1.86 -11.95 -8.31
C ASN A 240 -2.14 -13.40 -7.85
N ARG A 241 -3.36 -13.67 -7.41
CA ARG A 241 -3.83 -14.99 -6.93
C ARG A 241 -4.52 -15.73 -8.07
N LYS A 242 -3.80 -16.53 -8.82
CA LYS A 242 -4.28 -17.24 -10.02
C LYS A 242 -5.48 -18.17 -9.80
N ASP A 243 -5.71 -18.64 -8.57
CA ASP A 243 -6.79 -19.57 -8.23
C ASP A 243 -7.99 -18.89 -7.56
N THR A 244 -8.02 -17.56 -7.54
CA THR A 244 -8.96 -16.80 -6.72
C THR A 244 -9.66 -15.73 -7.55
N VAL A 245 -10.97 -15.63 -7.41
CA VAL A 245 -11.81 -14.58 -7.98
C VAL A 245 -12.29 -13.65 -6.87
N LEU A 246 -12.13 -12.35 -7.08
CA LEU A 246 -12.67 -11.34 -6.20
C LEU A 246 -14.05 -10.92 -6.70
N ILE A 247 -15.07 -11.12 -5.87
CA ILE A 247 -16.43 -10.65 -6.11
C ILE A 247 -16.63 -9.34 -5.35
N VAL A 248 -16.89 -8.27 -6.07
CA VAL A 248 -17.23 -6.96 -5.49
C VAL A 248 -18.73 -6.77 -5.67
N ASP A 249 -19.47 -6.94 -4.58
CA ASP A 249 -20.91 -6.72 -4.58
C ASP A 249 -21.25 -5.24 -4.43
N GLU A 250 -22.38 -4.78 -5.00
CA GLU A 250 -22.80 -3.39 -4.97
C GLU A 250 -21.70 -2.40 -5.46
N ALA A 251 -20.98 -2.78 -6.51
CA ALA A 251 -19.83 -2.05 -7.02
C ALA A 251 -20.18 -0.63 -7.53
N ASP A 252 -21.44 -0.34 -7.80
CA ASP A 252 -21.92 0.98 -8.24
C ASP A 252 -21.57 2.10 -7.25
N SER A 253 -21.59 1.84 -5.95
CA SER A 253 -21.17 2.80 -4.94
C SER A 253 -19.68 3.15 -5.02
N LEU A 254 -18.83 2.17 -5.38
CA LEU A 254 -17.39 2.35 -5.59
C LEU A 254 -17.08 3.00 -6.95
N LEU A 255 -17.83 2.61 -7.98
CA LEU A 255 -17.60 3.05 -9.36
C LEU A 255 -18.27 4.38 -9.69
N SER A 256 -19.26 4.81 -8.88
CA SER A 256 -19.95 6.08 -9.13
C SER A 256 -18.95 7.25 -9.04
N THR A 257 -18.72 7.90 -10.17
CA THR A 257 -18.10 9.21 -10.21
C THR A 257 -19.13 10.24 -9.81
N SER A 258 -19.20 10.63 -8.54
CA SER A 258 -19.98 11.80 -8.16
C SER A 258 -19.33 13.01 -8.83
N ARG A 259 -19.85 13.43 -9.99
CA ARG A 259 -19.68 14.80 -10.44
C ARG A 259 -20.31 15.66 -9.34
N LYS A 260 -19.50 16.25 -8.47
CA LYS A 260 -19.94 17.42 -7.71
C LYS A 260 -20.43 18.40 -8.77
N SER A 261 -21.75 18.59 -8.86
CA SER A 261 -22.34 19.58 -9.74
C SER A 261 -21.74 20.92 -9.34
N PHE A 262 -20.96 21.52 -10.18
CA PHE A 262 -20.39 22.87 -10.02
C PHE A 262 -21.47 23.97 -10.20
N PHE A 263 -22.73 23.57 -10.23
CA PHE A 263 -23.85 24.49 -10.21
C PHE A 263 -24.37 24.60 -8.80
N GLY A 264 -23.71 25.48 -8.03
CA GLY A 264 -24.29 26.06 -6.85
C GLY A 264 -25.65 26.70 -7.23
N SER A 265 -26.62 26.42 -6.41
CA SER A 265 -27.94 27.08 -6.39
C SER A 265 -27.81 28.58 -6.64
N LEU A 266 -28.43 29.06 -7.75
CA LEU A 266 -28.91 30.42 -7.87
C LEU A 266 -30.12 30.62 -6.97
#